data_d36abf31cbc104902afa2f6459c4bef6
#
_entry.id   d36abf31cbc104902afa2f6459c4bef6
#
_cell.length_a   1.000
_cell.length_b   1.000
_cell.length_c   1.000
_cell.angle_alpha   90.00
_cell.angle_beta   90.00
_cell.angle_gamma   90.00
#
_symmetry.space_group_name_H-M   'P 1'
#
loop_
_entity.id
_entity.type
_entity.pdbx_description
1 polymer ?
#
loop_
_entity_poly.entity_id
_entity_poly.type
_entity_poly.pdbx_seq_one_letter_code
_entity_poly.pdbx_strand_id
1 'polypeptide(L)'
;MITILSDRRELDELVPQLLKSRKIPFAYYNVEDYQIEECAGCNGCVYITPGACVQRDDTGRLYPAILNSDTVLILTGISYGSYSFAVKRVLDKFGLAGSRFYRVDHGKLKKGGGWSKAPDLKHYYVIGYQTIPDTGQRAIFLRLVNEMYQLTQLTGCGYTAGSDSEILKKVEELL
;
A
#
# COMPACT_ATOMS: atom_id res chain seq x y z
N MET A 1 14.38 -3.01 -4.00
CA MET A 1 14.23 -1.68 -3.30
C MET A 1 12.88 -1.66 -2.60
N ILE A 2 12.84 -1.18 -1.35
CA ILE A 2 11.63 -1.12 -0.55
C ILE A 2 11.00 0.26 -0.67
N THR A 3 9.70 0.34 -0.95
CA THR A 3 8.93 1.59 -0.83
C THR A 3 8.05 1.55 0.39
N ILE A 4 8.14 2.59 1.21
CA ILE A 4 7.37 2.74 2.45
C ILE A 4 6.41 3.91 2.29
N LEU A 5 5.13 3.64 2.57
CA LEU A 5 4.08 4.64 2.63
C LEU A 5 3.63 4.78 4.07
N SER A 6 3.62 5.99 4.62
CA SER A 6 3.20 6.25 5.99
C SER A 6 2.25 7.44 6.04
N ASP A 7 1.29 7.41 6.96
CA ASP A 7 0.46 8.56 7.35
C ASP A 7 0.83 9.08 8.75
N ARG A 8 1.96 8.62 9.31
CA ARG A 8 2.36 8.93 10.68
C ARG A 8 3.64 9.74 10.73
N ARG A 9 3.52 11.01 11.09
CA ARG A 9 4.64 11.98 11.15
C ARG A 9 5.75 11.57 12.10
N GLU A 10 5.41 10.94 13.22
CA GLU A 10 6.37 10.49 14.23
C GLU A 10 7.35 9.44 13.67
N LEU A 11 6.98 8.75 12.58
CA LEU A 11 7.82 7.75 11.93
C LEU A 11 8.72 8.31 10.82
N ASP A 12 8.53 9.57 10.42
CA ASP A 12 9.24 10.17 9.26
C ASP A 12 10.76 10.20 9.42
N GLU A 13 11.25 10.25 10.65
CA GLU A 13 12.68 10.15 10.95
C GLU A 13 13.09 8.75 11.44
N LEU A 14 12.26 8.14 12.27
CA LEU A 14 12.59 6.89 12.95
C LEU A 14 12.77 5.72 12.01
N VAL A 15 11.85 5.53 11.06
CA VAL A 15 11.91 4.43 10.09
C VAL A 15 13.07 4.61 9.10
N PRO A 16 13.30 5.79 8.51
CA PRO A 16 14.49 6.03 7.70
C PRO A 16 15.82 5.82 8.44
N GLN A 17 15.93 6.24 9.70
CA GLN A 17 17.12 6.01 10.52
C GLN A 17 17.37 4.51 10.74
N LEU A 18 16.34 3.75 11.09
CA LEU A 18 16.42 2.29 11.25
C LEU A 18 16.93 1.62 9.97
N LEU A 19 16.37 1.95 8.82
CA LEU A 19 16.75 1.31 7.56
C LEU A 19 18.14 1.71 7.07
N LYS A 20 18.54 2.97 7.29
CA LYS A 20 19.91 3.44 7.02
C LYS A 20 20.94 2.70 7.87
N SER A 21 20.67 2.49 9.17
CA SER A 21 21.56 1.76 10.06
C SER A 21 21.79 0.30 9.60
N ARG A 22 20.80 -0.27 8.93
CA ARG A 22 20.85 -1.63 8.36
C ARG A 22 21.33 -1.69 6.91
N LYS A 23 21.64 -0.54 6.31
CA LYS A 23 22.08 -0.41 4.91
C LYS A 23 21.08 -0.99 3.90
N ILE A 24 19.79 -0.92 4.21
CA ILE A 24 18.69 -1.38 3.34
C ILE A 24 18.34 -0.24 2.38
N PRO A 25 18.33 -0.45 1.05
CA PRO A 25 17.91 0.57 0.10
C PRO A 25 16.38 0.74 0.15
N PHE A 26 15.92 1.98 0.40
CA PHE A 26 14.51 2.30 0.54
C PHE A 26 14.15 3.65 -0.05
N ALA A 27 12.85 3.84 -0.30
CA ALA A 27 12.20 5.12 -0.51
C ALA A 27 11.07 5.27 0.53
N TYR A 28 11.03 6.40 1.24
CA TYR A 28 10.03 6.68 2.27
C TYR A 28 9.18 7.87 1.85
N TYR A 29 7.87 7.72 1.96
CA TYR A 29 6.88 8.72 1.61
C TYR A 29 5.85 8.88 2.73
N ASN A 30 5.77 10.07 3.30
CA ASN A 30 4.60 10.42 4.08
C ASN A 30 3.49 10.83 3.10
N VAL A 31 2.38 10.09 3.09
CA VAL A 31 1.30 10.31 2.11
C VAL A 31 0.55 11.61 2.34
N GLU A 32 0.67 12.20 3.52
CA GLU A 32 0.10 13.52 3.84
C GLU A 32 0.81 14.68 3.13
N ASP A 33 2.04 14.45 2.59
CA ASP A 33 2.78 15.45 1.82
C ASP A 33 2.33 15.53 0.36
N TYR A 34 1.39 14.69 -0.04
CA TYR A 34 0.92 14.57 -1.42
C TYR A 34 -0.56 14.92 -1.55
N GLN A 35 -0.87 15.75 -2.52
CA GLN A 35 -2.25 16.00 -2.91
C GLN A 35 -2.73 14.85 -3.81
N ILE A 36 -3.36 13.85 -3.19
CA ILE A 36 -3.96 12.72 -3.90
C ILE A 36 -5.48 12.85 -3.83
N GLU A 37 -6.10 13.13 -4.96
CA GLU A 37 -7.56 13.19 -5.07
C GLU A 37 -8.19 11.81 -4.90
N GLU A 38 -9.43 11.77 -4.43
CA GLU A 38 -10.17 10.52 -4.31
C GLU A 38 -10.38 9.86 -5.68
N CYS A 39 -10.33 8.54 -5.72
CA CYS A 39 -10.60 7.82 -6.96
C CYS A 39 -12.09 7.93 -7.32
N ALA A 40 -12.40 8.62 -8.40
CA ALA A 40 -13.77 8.78 -8.90
C ALA A 40 -14.37 7.53 -9.55
N GLY A 41 -13.63 6.41 -9.63
CA GLY A 41 -14.09 5.18 -10.27
C GLY A 41 -14.36 5.30 -11.78
N CYS A 42 -13.85 6.35 -12.42
CA CYS A 42 -14.13 6.68 -13.83
C CYS A 42 -13.49 5.72 -14.85
N ASN A 43 -12.61 4.82 -14.41
CA ASN A 43 -11.83 3.90 -15.26
C ASN A 43 -10.98 4.59 -16.34
N GLY A 44 -10.76 5.91 -16.27
CA GLY A 44 -9.93 6.66 -17.21
C GLY A 44 -8.50 6.12 -17.29
N CYS A 45 -7.94 5.67 -16.18
CA CYS A 45 -6.63 5.01 -16.10
C CYS A 45 -6.55 3.65 -16.82
N VAL A 46 -7.70 3.09 -17.22
CA VAL A 46 -7.78 1.84 -17.99
C VAL A 46 -7.97 2.14 -19.47
N TYR A 47 -8.86 3.06 -19.81
CA TYR A 47 -9.32 3.27 -21.19
C TYR A 47 -8.76 4.52 -21.86
N ILE A 48 -8.51 5.61 -21.12
CA ILE A 48 -8.09 6.90 -21.68
C ILE A 48 -6.58 7.07 -21.57
N THR A 49 -6.05 6.96 -20.35
CA THR A 49 -4.62 7.12 -20.03
C THR A 49 -4.07 5.85 -19.36
N PRO A 50 -3.91 4.73 -20.08
CA PRO A 50 -3.55 3.46 -19.48
C PRO A 50 -2.33 3.54 -18.57
N GLY A 51 -2.59 3.32 -17.27
CA GLY A 51 -1.56 3.35 -16.22
C GLY A 51 -1.20 4.73 -15.70
N ALA A 52 -2.01 5.76 -16.00
CA ALA A 52 -1.93 7.07 -15.37
C ALA A 52 -3.34 7.53 -14.98
N CYS A 53 -3.48 8.26 -13.87
CA CYS A 53 -4.76 8.85 -13.51
C CYS A 53 -5.08 10.01 -14.43
N VAL A 54 -6.36 10.15 -14.81
CA VAL A 54 -6.83 11.32 -15.58
C VAL A 54 -6.94 12.58 -14.70
N GLN A 55 -7.05 12.41 -13.38
CA GLN A 55 -7.01 13.53 -12.42
C GLN A 55 -5.59 14.08 -12.35
N ARG A 56 -5.48 15.41 -12.29
CA ARG A 56 -4.20 16.10 -12.16
C ARG A 56 -3.85 16.28 -10.70
N ASP A 57 -3.21 15.27 -10.12
CA ASP A 57 -2.76 15.24 -8.74
C ASP A 57 -1.35 14.62 -8.63
N ASP A 58 -0.86 14.43 -7.41
CA ASP A 58 0.47 13.89 -7.15
C ASP A 58 0.58 12.37 -7.36
N THR A 59 -0.44 11.69 -7.86
CA THR A 59 -0.41 10.26 -8.19
C THR A 59 0.78 9.93 -9.10
N GLY A 60 1.04 10.77 -10.10
CA GLY A 60 2.16 10.59 -11.03
C GLY A 60 3.55 10.66 -10.39
N ARG A 61 3.66 11.28 -9.21
CA ARG A 61 4.93 11.37 -8.45
C ARG A 61 5.15 10.15 -7.54
N LEU A 62 4.08 9.64 -6.93
CA LEU A 62 4.15 8.57 -5.94
C LEU A 62 4.17 7.17 -6.58
N TYR A 63 3.35 6.94 -7.57
CA TYR A 63 3.16 5.61 -8.16
C TYR A 63 4.40 5.00 -8.83
N PRO A 64 5.27 5.76 -9.53
CA PRO A 64 6.49 5.17 -10.09
C PRO A 64 7.37 4.49 -9.05
N ALA A 65 7.47 5.06 -7.84
CA ALA A 65 8.23 4.45 -6.75
C ALA A 65 7.59 3.13 -6.28
N ILE A 66 6.27 3.09 -6.14
CA ILE A 66 5.52 1.89 -5.75
C ILE A 66 5.69 0.79 -6.81
N LEU A 67 5.52 1.12 -8.08
CA LEU A 67 5.53 0.16 -9.18
C LEU A 67 6.93 -0.42 -9.46
N ASN A 68 7.99 0.33 -9.17
CA ASN A 68 9.38 -0.09 -9.36
C ASN A 68 10.00 -0.74 -8.11
N SER A 69 9.20 -1.03 -7.09
CA SER A 69 9.65 -1.70 -5.88
C SER A 69 9.44 -3.20 -5.96
N ASP A 70 10.31 -3.95 -5.28
CA ASP A 70 10.09 -5.37 -5.00
C ASP A 70 9.23 -5.58 -3.74
N THR A 71 9.26 -4.62 -2.83
CA THR A 71 8.55 -4.65 -1.56
C THR A 71 7.87 -3.31 -1.29
N VAL A 72 6.59 -3.35 -0.93
CA VAL A 72 5.85 -2.20 -0.41
C VAL A 72 5.48 -2.46 1.04
N LEU A 73 5.82 -1.53 1.92
CA LEU A 73 5.43 -1.51 3.31
C LEU A 73 4.49 -0.32 3.56
N ILE A 74 3.33 -0.57 4.12
CA ILE A 74 2.36 0.45 4.48
C ILE A 74 2.25 0.55 5.99
N LEU A 75 2.43 1.78 6.51
CA LEU A 75 2.25 2.15 7.91
C LEU A 75 1.03 3.07 7.97
N THR A 76 -0.06 2.62 8.58
CA THR A 76 -1.34 3.34 8.49
C THR A 76 -2.14 3.31 9.78
N GLY A 77 -2.80 4.41 10.09
CA GLY A 77 -3.83 4.42 11.14
C GLY A 77 -4.99 3.48 10.78
N ILE A 78 -5.50 2.75 11.77
CA ILE A 78 -6.73 1.96 11.59
C ILE A 78 -7.91 2.87 11.91
N SER A 79 -8.79 3.05 10.93
CA SER A 79 -10.01 3.85 11.03
C SER A 79 -11.20 3.01 10.55
N TYR A 80 -12.17 2.78 11.43
CA TYR A 80 -13.36 1.96 11.16
C TYR A 80 -13.04 0.56 10.58
N GLY A 81 -11.93 -0.04 11.02
CA GLY A 81 -11.47 -1.34 10.51
C GLY A 81 -10.86 -1.31 9.11
N SER A 82 -10.49 -0.13 8.61
CA SER A 82 -9.83 0.07 7.32
C SER A 82 -8.56 0.90 7.49
N TYR A 83 -7.88 1.17 6.38
CA TYR A 83 -6.78 2.12 6.31
C TYR A 83 -7.24 3.54 6.68
N SER A 84 -6.32 4.40 7.07
CA SER A 84 -6.61 5.82 7.18
C SER A 84 -7.08 6.40 5.84
N PHE A 85 -7.75 7.55 5.89
CA PHE A 85 -8.22 8.23 4.70
C PHE A 85 -7.07 8.58 3.73
N ALA A 86 -5.94 9.06 4.26
CA ALA A 86 -4.79 9.44 3.47
C ALA A 86 -4.19 8.26 2.69
N VAL A 87 -3.96 7.14 3.38
CA VAL A 87 -3.47 5.91 2.76
C VAL A 87 -4.53 5.32 1.80
N LYS A 88 -5.80 5.34 2.20
CA LYS A 88 -6.89 4.81 1.37
C LYS A 88 -6.99 5.50 0.01
N ARG A 89 -6.84 6.82 -0.06
CA ARG A 89 -6.80 7.57 -1.35
C ARG A 89 -5.73 7.06 -2.30
N VAL A 90 -4.54 6.76 -1.77
CA VAL A 90 -3.46 6.15 -2.55
C VAL A 90 -3.88 4.77 -3.03
N LEU A 91 -4.35 3.91 -2.12
CA LEU A 91 -4.68 2.51 -2.44
C LEU A 91 -5.83 2.38 -3.44
N ASP A 92 -6.82 3.24 -3.38
CA ASP A 92 -7.96 3.21 -4.33
C ASP A 92 -7.54 3.46 -5.77
N LYS A 93 -6.38 4.07 -5.99
CA LYS A 93 -5.80 4.25 -7.32
C LYS A 93 -4.93 3.08 -7.80
N PHE A 94 -4.81 1.99 -7.05
CA PHE A 94 -4.05 0.81 -7.48
C PHE A 94 -4.57 0.16 -8.78
N GLY A 95 -5.77 0.52 -9.22
CA GLY A 95 -6.24 0.20 -10.56
C GLY A 95 -5.30 0.61 -11.69
N LEU A 96 -4.44 1.63 -11.46
CA LEU A 96 -3.40 2.08 -12.39
C LEU A 96 -2.37 0.99 -12.71
N ALA A 97 -2.04 0.16 -11.71
CA ALA A 97 -1.06 -0.92 -11.84
C ALA A 97 -1.64 -2.18 -12.49
N GLY A 98 -2.97 -2.35 -12.43
CA GLY A 98 -3.65 -3.56 -12.87
C GLY A 98 -3.73 -3.71 -14.38
N SER A 99 -3.82 -4.95 -14.85
CA SER A 99 -4.13 -5.25 -16.24
C SER A 99 -5.54 -4.75 -16.59
N ARG A 100 -5.70 -4.19 -17.79
CA ARG A 100 -7.01 -3.84 -18.37
C ARG A 100 -7.75 -5.05 -18.96
N PHE A 101 -7.07 -6.18 -19.10
CA PHE A 101 -7.66 -7.39 -19.65
C PHE A 101 -8.16 -8.31 -18.55
N TYR A 102 -9.21 -9.04 -18.85
CA TYR A 102 -9.75 -10.09 -18.01
C TYR A 102 -9.53 -11.45 -18.66
N ARG A 103 -9.39 -12.48 -17.86
CA ARG A 103 -9.36 -13.88 -18.30
C ARG A 103 -10.30 -14.71 -17.45
N VAL A 104 -10.80 -15.80 -18.02
CA VAL A 104 -11.50 -16.83 -17.25
C VAL A 104 -10.47 -17.87 -16.80
N ASP A 105 -10.42 -18.13 -15.52
CA ASP A 105 -9.53 -19.10 -14.91
C ASP A 105 -10.35 -19.99 -13.97
N HIS A 106 -10.44 -21.28 -14.30
CA HIS A 106 -11.29 -22.26 -13.57
C HIS A 106 -12.73 -21.76 -13.38
N GLY A 107 -13.34 -21.21 -14.44
CA GLY A 107 -14.71 -20.70 -14.41
C GLY A 107 -14.92 -19.37 -13.68
N LYS A 108 -13.84 -18.75 -13.17
CA LYS A 108 -13.88 -17.44 -12.48
C LYS A 108 -13.24 -16.37 -13.33
N LEU A 109 -13.89 -15.21 -13.40
CA LEU A 109 -13.34 -14.03 -14.05
C LEU A 109 -12.22 -13.44 -13.16
N LYS A 110 -11.01 -13.38 -13.71
CA LYS A 110 -9.84 -12.77 -13.06
C LYS A 110 -9.27 -11.66 -13.93
N LYS A 111 -8.68 -10.63 -13.33
CA LYS A 111 -7.85 -9.69 -14.11
C LYS A 111 -6.69 -10.46 -14.73
N GLY A 112 -6.45 -10.23 -16.00
CA GLY A 112 -5.39 -10.89 -16.76
C GLY A 112 -4.00 -10.44 -16.30
N GLY A 113 -3.12 -11.42 -16.04
CA GLY A 113 -1.68 -11.22 -15.85
C GLY A 113 -1.26 -10.24 -14.78
N GLY A 114 -1.32 -10.61 -13.50
CA GLY A 114 -0.66 -9.93 -12.39
C GLY A 114 -0.70 -8.37 -12.40
N TRP A 115 0.16 -7.76 -11.67
CA TRP A 115 0.46 -6.32 -11.74
C TRP A 115 1.30 -6.06 -12.99
N SER A 116 0.65 -5.89 -14.16
CA SER A 116 1.36 -5.80 -15.45
C SER A 116 2.33 -4.63 -15.56
N LYS A 117 2.27 -3.66 -14.62
CA LYS A 117 3.16 -2.50 -14.53
C LYS A 117 4.07 -2.49 -13.30
N ALA A 118 3.99 -3.50 -12.45
CA ALA A 118 4.86 -3.70 -11.30
C ALA A 118 5.45 -5.12 -11.34
N PRO A 119 6.26 -5.46 -12.37
CA PRO A 119 6.75 -6.83 -12.57
C PRO A 119 7.63 -7.32 -11.44
N ASP A 120 8.29 -6.39 -10.72
CA ASP A 120 9.21 -6.71 -9.64
C ASP A 120 8.56 -6.74 -8.27
N LEU A 121 7.31 -6.24 -8.13
CA LEU A 121 6.62 -6.21 -6.85
C LEU A 121 6.20 -7.63 -6.43
N LYS A 122 6.80 -8.10 -5.35
CA LYS A 122 6.60 -9.46 -4.80
C LYS A 122 5.97 -9.43 -3.43
N HIS A 123 6.33 -8.43 -2.61
CA HIS A 123 5.97 -8.38 -1.20
C HIS A 123 5.16 -7.12 -0.88
N TYR A 124 4.13 -7.32 -0.07
CA TYR A 124 3.25 -6.25 0.38
C TYR A 124 2.95 -6.45 1.86
N TYR A 125 3.50 -5.59 2.71
CA TYR A 125 3.31 -5.63 4.14
C TYR A 125 2.51 -4.45 4.62
N VAL A 126 1.66 -4.66 5.62
CA VAL A 126 0.84 -3.60 6.21
C VAL A 126 0.93 -3.66 7.72
N ILE A 127 1.26 -2.54 8.35
CA ILE A 127 1.19 -2.36 9.80
C ILE A 127 0.14 -1.29 10.09
N GLY A 128 -0.99 -1.72 10.65
CA GLY A 128 -2.04 -0.83 11.14
C GLY A 128 -1.79 -0.44 12.59
N TYR A 129 -1.94 0.82 12.94
CA TYR A 129 -1.77 1.27 14.32
C TYR A 129 -3.03 1.92 14.88
N GLN A 130 -3.20 1.75 16.19
CA GLN A 130 -4.22 2.42 17.00
C GLN A 130 -3.65 2.73 18.38
N THR A 131 -3.67 4.01 18.76
CA THR A 131 -3.27 4.44 20.10
C THR A 131 -4.20 3.86 21.19
N ILE A 132 -5.50 3.82 20.90
CA ILE A 132 -6.50 3.15 21.76
C ILE A 132 -6.94 1.88 21.04
N PRO A 133 -6.53 0.70 21.53
CA PRO A 133 -6.83 -0.56 20.85
C PRO A 133 -8.33 -0.86 20.81
N ASP A 134 -8.83 -1.16 19.61
CA ASP A 134 -10.16 -1.73 19.40
C ASP A 134 -10.00 -3.09 18.69
N THR A 135 -10.28 -4.15 19.43
CA THR A 135 -10.09 -5.54 18.94
C THR A 135 -10.98 -5.86 17.74
N GLY A 136 -12.19 -5.31 17.69
CA GLY A 136 -13.11 -5.49 16.57
C GLY A 136 -12.59 -4.84 15.29
N GLN A 137 -12.18 -3.58 15.36
CA GLN A 137 -11.61 -2.88 14.22
C GLN A 137 -10.30 -3.52 13.74
N ARG A 138 -9.44 -3.95 14.67
CA ARG A 138 -8.19 -4.66 14.32
C ARG A 138 -8.46 -5.98 13.58
N ALA A 139 -9.45 -6.75 14.03
CA ALA A 139 -9.83 -7.99 13.37
C ALA A 139 -10.36 -7.74 11.94
N ILE A 140 -11.21 -6.73 11.76
CA ILE A 140 -11.71 -6.32 10.44
C ILE A 140 -10.56 -5.87 9.55
N PHE A 141 -9.65 -5.04 10.06
CA PHE A 141 -8.49 -4.55 9.33
C PHE A 141 -7.60 -5.71 8.84
N LEU A 142 -7.25 -6.65 9.71
CA LEU A 142 -6.42 -7.80 9.33
C LEU A 142 -7.10 -8.67 8.27
N ARG A 143 -8.42 -8.85 8.37
CA ARG A 143 -9.20 -9.55 7.35
C ARG A 143 -9.14 -8.82 6.01
N LEU A 144 -9.36 -7.49 5.99
CA LEU A 144 -9.26 -6.66 4.79
C LEU A 144 -7.89 -6.78 4.12
N VAL A 145 -6.81 -6.69 4.91
CA VAL A 145 -5.44 -6.82 4.40
C VAL A 145 -5.21 -8.21 3.82
N ASN A 146 -5.66 -9.27 4.49
CA ASN A 146 -5.50 -10.65 4.00
C ASN A 146 -6.28 -10.91 2.70
N GLU A 147 -7.47 -10.33 2.54
CA GLU A 147 -8.22 -10.42 1.28
C GLU A 147 -7.49 -9.73 0.12
N MET A 148 -6.79 -8.62 0.38
CA MET A 148 -5.95 -7.96 -0.63
C MET A 148 -4.84 -8.88 -1.18
N TYR A 149 -4.22 -9.70 -0.36
CA TYR A 149 -3.20 -10.67 -0.84
C TYR A 149 -3.80 -11.70 -1.79
N GLN A 150 -4.99 -12.19 -1.51
CA GLN A 150 -5.68 -13.13 -2.39
C GLN A 150 -6.02 -12.51 -3.75
N LEU A 151 -6.37 -11.22 -3.76
CA LEU A 151 -6.71 -10.49 -4.99
C LEU A 151 -5.47 -10.13 -5.82
N THR A 152 -4.38 -9.74 -5.16
CA THR A 152 -3.17 -9.23 -5.80
C THR A 152 -2.16 -10.32 -6.13
N GLN A 153 -2.26 -11.48 -5.52
CA GLN A 153 -1.28 -12.59 -5.60
C GLN A 153 0.12 -12.20 -5.08
N LEU A 154 0.21 -11.14 -4.28
CA LEU A 154 1.44 -10.74 -3.61
C LEU A 154 1.65 -11.59 -2.35
N THR A 155 2.90 -11.79 -1.98
CA THR A 155 3.25 -12.41 -0.71
C THR A 155 3.33 -11.32 0.37
N GLY A 156 2.76 -11.58 1.53
CA GLY A 156 2.86 -10.63 2.63
C GLY A 156 1.95 -10.97 3.80
N CYS A 157 1.82 -10.04 4.71
CA CYS A 157 0.94 -10.16 5.87
C CYS A 157 0.60 -8.78 6.46
N GLY A 158 -0.49 -8.76 7.20
CA GLY A 158 -0.92 -7.62 7.99
C GLY A 158 -0.60 -7.79 9.46
N TYR A 159 -0.28 -6.68 10.11
CA TYR A 159 -0.02 -6.61 11.55
C TYR A 159 -0.76 -5.42 12.15
N THR A 160 -0.94 -5.46 13.48
CA THR A 160 -1.46 -4.31 14.23
C THR A 160 -0.50 -3.95 15.34
N ALA A 161 -0.33 -2.67 15.61
CA ALA A 161 0.52 -2.13 16.64
C ALA A 161 -0.25 -1.12 17.51
N GLY A 162 0.21 -0.92 18.75
CA GLY A 162 -0.34 0.06 19.67
C GLY A 162 0.60 1.25 19.94
N SER A 163 1.85 1.14 19.51
CA SER A 163 2.88 2.16 19.74
C SER A 163 3.90 2.22 18.61
N ASP A 164 4.65 3.33 18.53
CA ASP A 164 5.72 3.50 17.53
C ASP A 164 6.85 2.48 17.75
N SER A 165 7.15 2.13 18.99
CA SER A 165 8.15 1.11 19.30
C SER A 165 7.75 -0.28 18.77
N GLU A 166 6.48 -0.63 18.87
CA GLU A 166 5.96 -1.88 18.27
C GLU A 166 6.02 -1.84 16.74
N ILE A 167 5.71 -0.69 16.12
CA ILE A 167 5.84 -0.50 14.66
C ILE A 167 7.30 -0.70 14.25
N LEU A 168 8.25 -0.02 14.88
CA LEU A 168 9.67 -0.12 14.56
C LEU A 168 10.20 -1.55 14.71
N LYS A 169 9.84 -2.22 15.82
CA LYS A 169 10.19 -3.64 16.01
C LYS A 169 9.65 -4.51 14.88
N LYS A 170 8.41 -4.27 14.47
CA LYS A 170 7.80 -5.06 13.38
C LYS A 170 8.43 -4.76 12.02
N VAL A 171 8.78 -3.50 11.75
CA VAL A 171 9.53 -3.12 10.54
C VAL A 171 10.88 -3.85 10.51
N GLU A 172 11.56 -3.93 11.65
CA GLU A 172 12.83 -4.62 11.80
C GLU A 172 12.74 -6.14 11.57
N GLU A 173 11.65 -6.76 11.99
CA GLU A 173 11.38 -8.19 11.79
C GLU A 173 11.03 -8.55 10.34
N LEU A 174 10.46 -7.59 9.59
CA LEU A 174 9.98 -7.82 8.22
C LEU A 174 11.05 -7.57 7.15
N LEU A 175 12.07 -6.79 7.46
CA LEU A 175 13.06 -6.27 6.53
C LEU A 175 14.48 -6.67 6.93
#